data_3a7a1224d898c5333e40319dbe9cd33f
#
_entry.id   3a7a1224d898c5333e40319dbe9cd33f
#
_cell.length_a   1.000
_cell.length_b   1.000
_cell.length_c   1.000
_cell.angle_alpha   90.00
_cell.angle_beta   90.00
_cell.angle_gamma   90.00
#
_symmetry.space_group_name_H-M   'P 1'
#
loop_
_entity.id
_entity.type
_entity.pdbx_description
1 polymer ?
#
loop_
_entity_poly.entity_id
_entity_poly.type
_entity_poly.pdbx_seq_one_letter_code
_entity_poly.pdbx_strand_id
1 'polypeptide(L)'
;SHWFNAVEAEVYAISLFFTAMVFYLIVRWADEADNPASDRLLLIIAYIIGLAIGAHLLNILAIPAIALVIYFRKKEFSWSTFFALMAITVVGFFVIYPGIVKWLPATLKISAIFPLVIFLAVLLGIYYAVKAHQRVASLALISVFLIILGYSTYGVIFIRSTLNPPIDENNPDTIERFLFYLNREQYGDVGLFPRRWNNDPKYSSEWDFFWRYQVDHMYNRYFLWQFVGQDGDYQGARVDISKFYALPLLLGLFGLAHHVSKDRRRALVVFTLFLMTGYAVIVYLNQNDPQPRERDYAYTGSFYAFALWIGIGAQGLLAYASRWFKGKNNLPRVALVLALLFVAIPMNMFAKNYRMHSRAGNFVAWDYSR
;
A
#
# COMPACT_ATOMS: atom_id res chain seq x y z
N SER A 1 2.22 4.11 -13.50
CA SER A 1 1.04 3.91 -12.62
C SER A 1 0.85 5.04 -11.60
N HIS A 2 1.87 5.42 -10.79
CA HIS A 2 1.70 6.47 -9.77
C HIS A 2 1.26 7.81 -10.35
N TRP A 3 1.90 8.27 -11.43
CA TRP A 3 1.51 9.51 -12.09
C TRP A 3 0.11 9.41 -12.69
N PHE A 4 -0.19 8.32 -13.39
CA PHE A 4 -1.50 8.07 -13.96
C PHE A 4 -2.59 8.16 -12.88
N ASN A 5 -2.44 7.39 -11.78
CA ASN A 5 -3.41 7.40 -10.68
C ASN A 5 -3.52 8.77 -9.98
N ALA A 6 -2.46 9.59 -10.00
CA ALA A 6 -2.49 10.91 -9.38
C ALA A 6 -3.30 11.95 -10.18
N VAL A 7 -3.54 11.70 -11.46
CA VAL A 7 -4.32 12.60 -12.35
C VAL A 7 -5.71 12.05 -12.67
N GLU A 8 -6.06 10.87 -12.17
CA GLU A 8 -7.38 10.26 -12.27
C GLU A 8 -8.22 10.54 -11.01
N ALA A 9 -9.54 10.64 -11.16
CA ALA A 9 -10.48 10.79 -10.05
C ALA A 9 -10.73 9.44 -9.36
N GLU A 10 -9.65 8.81 -8.85
CA GLU A 10 -9.64 7.45 -8.28
C GLU A 10 -8.98 7.44 -6.90
N VAL A 11 -9.29 6.44 -6.10
CA VAL A 11 -8.81 6.33 -4.71
C VAL A 11 -7.35 5.87 -4.58
N TYR A 12 -6.73 5.40 -5.66
CA TYR A 12 -5.43 4.72 -5.59
C TYR A 12 -4.27 5.65 -5.28
N ALA A 13 -4.31 6.89 -5.74
CA ALA A 13 -3.27 7.88 -5.42
C ALA A 13 -3.27 8.21 -3.93
N ILE A 14 -4.44 8.46 -3.34
CA ILE A 14 -4.56 8.75 -1.91
C ILE A 14 -4.22 7.51 -1.06
N SER A 15 -4.59 6.31 -1.54
CA SER A 15 -4.20 5.04 -0.92
C SER A 15 -2.67 4.89 -0.85
N LEU A 16 -1.98 5.15 -1.97
CA LEU A 16 -0.53 5.09 -2.03
C LEU A 16 0.12 6.17 -1.16
N PHE A 17 -0.43 7.38 -1.14
CA PHE A 17 0.03 8.45 -0.26
C PHE A 17 0.00 8.02 1.21
N PHE A 18 -1.10 7.42 1.67
CA PHE A 18 -1.18 6.90 3.04
C PHE A 18 -0.17 5.79 3.30
N THR A 19 0.01 4.85 2.37
CA THR A 19 1.02 3.80 2.49
C THR A 19 2.43 4.38 2.62
N ALA A 20 2.79 5.34 1.77
CA ALA A 20 4.09 6.00 1.79
C ALA A 20 4.30 6.81 3.09
N MET A 21 3.24 7.51 3.54
CA MET A 21 3.26 8.30 4.77
C MET A 21 3.46 7.43 6.01
N VAL A 22 2.71 6.32 6.11
CA VAL A 22 2.87 5.35 7.19
C VAL A 22 4.26 4.75 7.19
N PHE A 23 4.79 4.39 6.00
CA PHE A 23 6.13 3.84 5.89
C PHE A 23 7.22 4.88 6.27
N TYR A 24 7.07 6.12 5.85
CA TYR A 24 7.95 7.22 6.28
C TYR A 24 7.93 7.42 7.79
N LEU A 25 6.73 7.48 8.40
CA LEU A 25 6.58 7.70 9.83
C LEU A 25 7.14 6.56 10.67
N ILE A 26 7.00 5.29 10.22
CA ILE A 26 7.56 4.17 10.98
C ILE A 26 9.10 4.13 10.91
N VAL A 27 9.69 4.55 9.79
CA VAL A 27 11.15 4.72 9.68
C VAL A 27 11.62 5.84 10.60
N ARG A 28 10.94 7.00 10.60
CA ARG A 28 11.20 8.10 11.52
C ARG A 28 11.08 7.67 12.98
N TRP A 29 10.04 6.91 13.32
CA TRP A 29 9.90 6.34 14.66
C TRP A 29 11.09 5.45 15.00
N ALA A 30 11.56 4.61 14.08
CA ALA A 30 12.69 3.72 14.34
C ALA A 30 13.98 4.49 14.66
N ASP A 31 14.20 5.65 14.04
CA ASP A 31 15.36 6.51 14.33
C ASP A 31 15.26 7.14 15.75
N GLU A 32 14.06 7.43 16.22
CA GLU A 32 13.79 8.13 17.49
C GLU A 32 13.26 7.19 18.60
N ALA A 33 13.21 5.87 18.40
CA ALA A 33 12.50 4.90 19.25
C ALA A 33 13.01 4.80 20.71
N ASP A 34 14.17 5.35 21.02
CA ASP A 34 14.70 5.42 22.38
C ASP A 34 14.11 6.60 23.19
N ASN A 35 13.55 7.58 22.49
CA ASN A 35 12.82 8.69 23.11
C ASN A 35 11.37 8.29 23.33
N PRO A 36 10.84 8.27 24.58
CA PRO A 36 9.44 7.95 24.84
C PRO A 36 8.44 8.84 24.09
N ALA A 37 8.80 10.09 23.77
CA ALA A 37 7.96 11.00 23.02
C ALA A 37 7.73 10.55 21.56
N SER A 38 8.56 9.64 21.03
CA SER A 38 8.40 9.10 19.68
C SER A 38 7.15 8.20 19.54
N ASP A 39 6.58 7.70 20.64
CA ASP A 39 5.34 6.91 20.62
C ASP A 39 4.17 7.64 19.93
N ARG A 40 4.19 8.99 19.94
CA ARG A 40 3.24 9.80 19.16
C ARG A 40 3.23 9.45 17.67
N LEU A 41 4.37 9.05 17.09
CA LEU A 41 4.44 8.65 15.68
C LEU A 41 3.67 7.34 15.45
N LEU A 42 3.73 6.38 16.38
CA LEU A 42 2.94 5.14 16.31
C LEU A 42 1.44 5.44 16.40
N LEU A 43 1.03 6.39 17.23
CA LEU A 43 -0.36 6.82 17.33
C LEU A 43 -0.85 7.52 16.06
N ILE A 44 -0.02 8.38 15.46
CA ILE A 44 -0.32 9.00 14.15
C ILE A 44 -0.45 7.92 13.06
N ILE A 45 0.46 6.94 13.04
CA ILE A 45 0.38 5.79 12.11
C ILE A 45 -0.94 5.04 12.28
N ALA A 46 -1.36 4.77 13.51
CA ALA A 46 -2.63 4.09 13.78
C ALA A 46 -3.84 4.88 13.23
N TYR A 47 -3.87 6.19 13.44
CA TYR A 47 -4.93 7.06 12.89
C TYR A 47 -4.92 7.07 11.35
N ILE A 48 -3.74 7.19 10.74
CA ILE A 48 -3.60 7.16 9.28
C ILE A 48 -4.02 5.81 8.71
N ILE A 49 -3.72 4.69 9.38
CA ILE A 49 -4.20 3.36 8.98
C ILE A 49 -5.74 3.33 8.96
N GLY A 50 -6.40 3.90 9.98
CA GLY A 50 -7.85 4.02 10.01
C GLY A 50 -8.41 4.80 8.82
N LEU A 51 -7.84 5.99 8.53
CA LEU A 51 -8.20 6.79 7.35
C LEU A 51 -7.95 6.04 6.04
N ALA A 52 -6.79 5.39 5.96
CA ALA A 52 -6.34 4.67 4.77
C ALA A 52 -7.27 3.49 4.41
N ILE A 53 -7.77 2.77 5.41
CA ILE A 53 -8.76 1.69 5.22
C ILE A 53 -10.06 2.26 4.66
N GLY A 54 -10.48 3.44 5.12
CA GLY A 54 -11.63 4.16 4.57
C GLY A 54 -11.44 4.55 3.09
N ALA A 55 -10.22 4.86 2.66
CA ALA A 55 -9.91 5.14 1.26
C ALA A 55 -9.79 3.84 0.44
N HIS A 56 -8.96 2.89 0.90
CA HIS A 56 -8.73 1.62 0.19
C HIS A 56 -8.21 0.53 1.13
N LEU A 57 -8.90 -0.61 1.16
CA LEU A 57 -8.63 -1.71 2.10
C LEU A 57 -7.20 -2.31 1.99
N LEU A 58 -6.59 -2.27 0.82
CA LEU A 58 -5.25 -2.84 0.59
C LEU A 58 -4.14 -2.18 1.42
N ASN A 59 -4.38 -1.00 2.01
CA ASN A 59 -3.42 -0.36 2.92
C ASN A 59 -3.09 -1.21 4.16
N ILE A 60 -4.00 -2.12 4.57
CA ILE A 60 -3.76 -3.08 5.67
C ILE A 60 -2.52 -3.96 5.38
N LEU A 61 -2.20 -4.22 4.13
CA LEU A 61 -1.07 -5.06 3.74
C LEU A 61 0.32 -4.45 4.06
N ALA A 62 0.37 -3.18 4.47
CA ALA A 62 1.59 -2.57 5.00
C ALA A 62 1.89 -2.98 6.47
N ILE A 63 0.91 -3.49 7.21
CA ILE A 63 1.05 -3.81 8.65
C ILE A 63 2.20 -4.79 8.93
N PRO A 64 2.42 -5.89 8.17
CA PRO A 64 3.54 -6.77 8.42
C PRO A 64 4.91 -6.09 8.32
N ALA A 65 5.08 -5.17 7.37
CA ALA A 65 6.31 -4.40 7.23
C ALA A 65 6.53 -3.45 8.43
N ILE A 66 5.46 -2.78 8.91
CA ILE A 66 5.48 -1.94 10.11
C ILE A 66 5.88 -2.76 11.33
N ALA A 67 5.27 -3.94 11.51
CA ALA A 67 5.57 -4.84 12.61
C ALA A 67 7.05 -5.28 12.62
N LEU A 68 7.62 -5.56 11.45
CA LEU A 68 9.04 -5.89 11.31
C LEU A 68 9.96 -4.73 11.69
N VAL A 69 9.62 -3.47 11.33
CA VAL A 69 10.40 -2.30 11.77
C VAL A 69 10.42 -2.21 13.29
N ILE A 70 9.25 -2.33 13.94
CA ILE A 70 9.15 -2.29 15.41
C ILE A 70 9.98 -3.42 16.03
N TYR A 71 9.87 -4.62 15.48
CA TYR A 71 10.59 -5.79 15.96
C TYR A 71 12.11 -5.60 15.89
N PHE A 72 12.65 -5.30 14.70
CA PHE A 72 14.09 -5.15 14.51
C PHE A 72 14.69 -3.96 15.31
N ARG A 73 13.84 -2.98 15.66
CA ARG A 73 14.27 -1.85 16.50
C ARG A 73 14.30 -2.19 17.99
N LYS A 74 13.39 -3.07 18.46
CA LYS A 74 13.20 -3.35 19.90
C LYS A 74 13.75 -4.71 20.33
N LYS A 75 14.02 -5.63 19.40
CA LYS A 75 14.45 -7.00 19.70
C LYS A 75 15.58 -7.45 18.78
N GLU A 76 16.47 -8.26 19.32
CA GLU A 76 17.36 -9.07 18.48
C GLU A 76 16.58 -10.24 17.89
N PHE A 77 17.02 -10.67 16.69
CA PHE A 77 16.37 -11.76 15.98
C PHE A 77 16.53 -13.06 16.75
N SER A 78 15.40 -13.72 17.04
CA SER A 78 15.34 -15.13 17.41
C SER A 78 14.07 -15.73 16.80
N TRP A 79 14.11 -17.02 16.48
CA TRP A 79 12.98 -17.69 15.86
C TRP A 79 11.71 -17.63 16.72
N SER A 80 11.84 -17.80 18.03
CA SER A 80 10.70 -17.74 18.97
C SER A 80 10.05 -16.36 18.98
N THR A 81 10.83 -15.28 19.07
CA THR A 81 10.31 -13.90 19.05
C THR A 81 9.79 -13.50 17.68
N PHE A 82 10.37 -14.03 16.61
CA PHE A 82 9.87 -13.81 15.26
C PHE A 82 8.50 -14.47 15.04
N PHE A 83 8.32 -15.74 15.47
CA PHE A 83 7.00 -16.39 15.38
C PHE A 83 5.96 -15.72 16.29
N ALA A 84 6.37 -15.24 17.47
CA ALA A 84 5.50 -14.44 18.34
C ALA A 84 5.06 -13.14 17.63
N LEU A 85 5.98 -12.45 16.93
CA LEU A 85 5.65 -11.28 16.13
C LEU A 85 4.63 -11.63 15.03
N MET A 86 4.84 -12.73 14.30
CA MET A 86 3.90 -13.16 13.26
C MET A 86 2.51 -13.44 13.86
N ALA A 87 2.44 -14.12 14.98
CA ALA A 87 1.17 -14.36 15.67
C ALA A 87 0.48 -13.06 16.11
N ILE A 88 1.23 -12.11 16.70
CA ILE A 88 0.70 -10.78 17.08
C ILE A 88 0.23 -10.01 15.84
N THR A 89 0.98 -10.07 14.74
CA THR A 89 0.60 -9.40 13.48
C THR A 89 -0.69 -9.98 12.90
N VAL A 90 -0.86 -11.30 12.94
CA VAL A 90 -2.10 -11.98 12.54
C VAL A 90 -3.26 -11.58 13.44
N VAL A 91 -3.08 -11.57 14.78
CA VAL A 91 -4.10 -11.09 15.71
C VAL A 91 -4.46 -9.63 15.42
N GLY A 92 -3.47 -8.76 15.21
CA GLY A 92 -3.70 -7.36 14.83
C GLY A 92 -4.50 -7.23 13.54
N PHE A 93 -4.19 -8.05 12.54
CA PHE A 93 -4.97 -8.11 11.30
C PHE A 93 -6.43 -8.50 11.56
N PHE A 94 -6.68 -9.51 12.40
CA PHE A 94 -8.04 -9.94 12.75
C PHE A 94 -8.80 -8.90 13.59
N VAL A 95 -8.12 -8.15 14.45
CA VAL A 95 -8.74 -7.02 15.19
C VAL A 95 -9.14 -5.92 14.20
N ILE A 96 -8.30 -5.59 13.23
CA ILE A 96 -8.55 -4.49 12.30
C ILE A 96 -9.57 -4.91 11.24
N TYR A 97 -9.29 -5.95 10.44
CA TYR A 97 -10.10 -6.25 9.27
C TYR A 97 -11.45 -6.89 9.63
N PRO A 98 -11.53 -8.10 10.22
CA PRO A 98 -12.83 -8.60 10.64
C PRO A 98 -13.44 -7.79 11.80
N GLY A 99 -12.62 -7.37 12.79
CA GLY A 99 -13.11 -6.71 13.99
C GLY A 99 -13.66 -5.32 13.72
N ILE A 100 -12.80 -4.37 13.34
CA ILE A 100 -13.18 -2.96 13.18
C ILE A 100 -13.95 -2.73 11.88
N VAL A 101 -13.51 -3.36 10.76
CA VAL A 101 -14.08 -3.07 9.45
C VAL A 101 -15.41 -3.78 9.20
N LYS A 102 -15.57 -5.03 9.68
CA LYS A 102 -16.78 -5.82 9.42
C LYS A 102 -17.69 -5.96 10.65
N TRP A 103 -17.17 -6.48 11.77
CA TRP A 103 -18.03 -6.83 12.92
C TRP A 103 -18.51 -5.62 13.68
N LEU A 104 -17.66 -4.59 13.87
CA LEU A 104 -18.08 -3.39 14.59
C LEU A 104 -19.27 -2.70 13.89
N PRO A 105 -19.25 -2.37 12.58
CA PRO A 105 -20.41 -1.83 11.90
C PRO A 105 -21.60 -2.81 11.89
N ALA A 106 -21.39 -4.11 11.76
CA ALA A 106 -22.45 -5.10 11.76
C ALA A 106 -23.30 -5.09 13.06
N THR A 107 -22.74 -4.65 14.19
CA THR A 107 -23.49 -4.48 15.45
C THR A 107 -24.62 -3.46 15.32
N LEU A 108 -24.56 -2.53 14.37
CA LEU A 108 -25.66 -1.58 14.08
C LEU A 108 -26.95 -2.28 13.65
N LYS A 109 -26.90 -3.48 13.06
CA LYS A 109 -28.09 -4.29 12.76
C LYS A 109 -28.88 -4.68 14.02
N ILE A 110 -28.19 -4.84 15.15
CA ILE A 110 -28.80 -5.22 16.41
C ILE A 110 -29.29 -3.98 17.13
N SER A 111 -28.44 -3.02 17.35
CA SER A 111 -28.76 -1.72 17.95
C SER A 111 -27.57 -0.77 17.85
N ALA A 112 -27.83 0.54 17.68
CA ALA A 112 -26.80 1.58 17.77
C ALA A 112 -26.10 1.65 19.14
N ILE A 113 -26.70 1.04 20.17
CA ILE A 113 -26.11 0.98 21.52
C ILE A 113 -24.85 0.11 21.54
N PHE A 114 -24.79 -0.97 20.75
CA PHE A 114 -23.64 -1.90 20.77
C PHE A 114 -22.32 -1.24 20.37
N PRO A 115 -22.19 -0.58 19.20
CA PRO A 115 -20.95 0.11 18.87
C PRO A 115 -20.60 1.21 19.88
N LEU A 116 -21.59 1.89 20.47
CA LEU A 116 -21.36 2.88 21.53
C LEU A 116 -20.77 2.21 22.79
N VAL A 117 -21.31 1.07 23.23
CA VAL A 117 -20.79 0.32 24.38
C VAL A 117 -19.35 -0.16 24.10
N ILE A 118 -19.05 -0.67 22.91
CA ILE A 118 -17.69 -1.08 22.54
C ILE A 118 -16.75 0.13 22.58
N PHE A 119 -17.15 1.27 22.04
CA PHE A 119 -16.38 2.50 22.07
C PHE A 119 -16.09 2.96 23.51
N LEU A 120 -17.10 2.98 24.37
CA LEU A 120 -16.95 3.33 25.78
C LEU A 120 -16.05 2.32 26.53
N ALA A 121 -16.15 1.02 26.22
CA ALA A 121 -15.29 -0.01 26.80
C ALA A 121 -13.81 0.20 26.41
N VAL A 122 -13.54 0.60 25.18
CA VAL A 122 -12.17 0.95 24.73
C VAL A 122 -11.66 2.18 25.51
N LEU A 123 -12.47 3.23 25.65
CA LEU A 123 -12.10 4.43 26.42
C LEU A 123 -11.83 4.09 27.91
N LEU A 124 -12.66 3.25 28.50
CA LEU A 124 -12.48 2.80 29.87
C LEU A 124 -11.20 1.96 30.02
N GLY A 125 -10.92 1.09 29.04
CA GLY A 125 -9.67 0.32 28.96
C GLY A 125 -8.44 1.23 28.88
N ILE A 126 -8.50 2.29 28.06
CA ILE A 126 -7.45 3.32 27.97
C ILE A 126 -7.23 3.97 29.33
N TYR A 127 -8.32 4.41 29.98
CA TYR A 127 -8.24 5.04 31.30
C TYR A 127 -7.52 4.15 32.31
N TYR A 128 -7.90 2.88 32.43
CA TYR A 128 -7.26 1.95 33.38
C TYR A 128 -5.82 1.62 32.99
N ALA A 129 -5.51 1.44 31.70
CA ALA A 129 -4.15 1.16 31.26
C ALA A 129 -3.20 2.33 31.54
N VAL A 130 -3.66 3.57 31.31
CA VAL A 130 -2.90 4.80 31.62
C VAL A 130 -2.73 4.95 33.12
N LYS A 131 -3.79 4.78 33.93
CA LYS A 131 -3.76 4.85 35.39
C LYS A 131 -2.83 3.81 35.99
N ALA A 132 -2.77 2.62 35.41
CA ALA A 132 -1.88 1.53 35.84
C ALA A 132 -0.45 1.65 35.27
N HIS A 133 -0.11 2.74 34.59
CA HIS A 133 1.18 2.97 33.94
C HIS A 133 1.63 1.85 32.97
N GLN A 134 0.68 1.15 32.36
CA GLN A 134 0.92 0.06 31.40
C GLN A 134 1.15 0.63 29.99
N ARG A 135 2.38 1.11 29.70
CA ARG A 135 2.71 1.78 28.45
C ARG A 135 2.29 1.00 27.19
N VAL A 136 2.58 -0.31 27.13
CA VAL A 136 2.26 -1.13 25.93
C VAL A 136 0.75 -1.27 25.75
N ALA A 137 0.01 -1.54 26.83
CA ALA A 137 -1.45 -1.65 26.79
C ALA A 137 -2.10 -0.30 26.44
N SER A 138 -1.60 0.79 27.01
CA SER A 138 -2.07 2.15 26.66
C SER A 138 -1.87 2.46 25.17
N LEU A 139 -0.67 2.21 24.63
CA LEU A 139 -0.39 2.42 23.22
C LEU A 139 -1.28 1.55 22.33
N ALA A 140 -1.47 0.27 22.66
CA ALA A 140 -2.30 -0.63 21.89
C ALA A 140 -3.77 -0.17 21.87
N LEU A 141 -4.34 0.14 23.04
CA LEU A 141 -5.74 0.57 23.13
C LEU A 141 -5.99 1.94 22.49
N ILE A 142 -5.07 2.90 22.66
CA ILE A 142 -5.15 4.21 21.97
C ILE A 142 -5.01 4.01 20.48
N SER A 143 -4.15 3.09 20.01
CA SER A 143 -4.03 2.78 18.58
C SER A 143 -5.33 2.21 18.01
N VAL A 144 -5.97 1.25 18.72
CA VAL A 144 -7.28 0.71 18.34
C VAL A 144 -8.33 1.82 18.26
N PHE A 145 -8.40 2.70 19.28
CA PHE A 145 -9.28 3.85 19.29
C PHE A 145 -9.06 4.77 18.09
N LEU A 146 -7.80 5.08 17.78
CA LEU A 146 -7.45 5.97 16.66
C LEU A 146 -7.73 5.33 15.29
N ILE A 147 -7.58 4.01 15.16
CA ILE A 147 -7.99 3.29 13.95
C ILE A 147 -9.51 3.37 13.78
N ILE A 148 -10.29 3.15 14.85
CA ILE A 148 -11.75 3.28 14.82
C ILE A 148 -12.14 4.71 14.45
N LEU A 149 -11.50 5.72 15.05
CA LEU A 149 -11.75 7.12 14.76
C LEU A 149 -11.42 7.48 13.29
N GLY A 150 -10.28 7.05 12.77
CA GLY A 150 -9.92 7.25 11.37
C GLY A 150 -10.91 6.56 10.43
N TYR A 151 -11.27 5.31 10.71
CA TYR A 151 -12.22 4.55 9.89
C TYR A 151 -13.65 5.10 9.97
N SER A 152 -14.06 5.73 11.09
CA SER A 152 -15.39 6.32 11.24
C SER A 152 -15.70 7.43 10.23
N THR A 153 -14.67 8.00 9.58
CA THR A 153 -14.87 8.96 8.46
C THR A 153 -15.65 8.33 7.31
N TYR A 154 -15.67 7.00 7.21
CA TYR A 154 -16.52 6.29 6.25
C TYR A 154 -18.02 6.53 6.48
N GLY A 155 -18.43 6.85 7.71
CA GLY A 155 -19.80 7.23 8.05
C GLY A 155 -20.29 8.50 7.34
N VAL A 156 -19.37 9.34 6.82
CA VAL A 156 -19.72 10.51 6.00
C VAL A 156 -20.48 10.09 4.74
N ILE A 157 -20.19 8.91 4.18
CA ILE A 157 -20.90 8.37 3.01
C ILE A 157 -22.38 8.15 3.35
N PHE A 158 -22.65 7.52 4.50
CA PHE A 158 -24.01 7.33 5.01
C PHE A 158 -24.75 8.67 5.18
N ILE A 159 -24.12 9.64 5.89
CA ILE A 159 -24.71 10.96 6.12
C ILE A 159 -25.00 11.68 4.80
N ARG A 160 -24.08 11.60 3.83
CA ARG A 160 -24.30 12.24 2.52
C ARG A 160 -25.39 11.57 1.72
N SER A 161 -25.50 10.24 1.75
CA SER A 161 -26.54 9.49 1.06
C SER A 161 -27.94 9.85 1.59
N THR A 162 -28.10 10.06 2.90
CA THR A 162 -29.39 10.51 3.47
C THR A 162 -29.85 11.89 2.99
N LEU A 163 -28.97 12.69 2.37
CA LEU A 163 -29.27 14.00 1.79
C LEU A 163 -29.67 13.92 0.31
N ASN A 164 -29.76 12.72 -0.26
CA ASN A 164 -30.11 12.45 -1.67
C ASN A 164 -29.31 13.31 -2.67
N PRO A 165 -27.96 13.19 -2.70
CA PRO A 165 -27.14 13.92 -3.65
C PRO A 165 -27.45 13.46 -5.10
N PRO A 166 -27.17 14.31 -6.13
CA PRO A 166 -27.42 13.97 -7.54
C PRO A 166 -26.72 12.69 -8.00
N ILE A 167 -25.56 12.35 -7.41
CA ILE A 167 -24.81 11.10 -7.61
C ILE A 167 -24.72 10.41 -6.27
N ASP A 168 -25.39 9.28 -6.13
CA ASP A 168 -25.44 8.48 -4.91
C ASP A 168 -25.26 6.99 -5.25
N GLU A 169 -24.00 6.59 -5.45
CA GLU A 169 -23.66 5.24 -5.84
C GLU A 169 -24.00 4.25 -4.72
N ASN A 170 -24.78 3.21 -5.06
CA ASN A 170 -25.33 2.18 -4.16
C ASN A 170 -26.34 2.71 -3.13
N ASN A 171 -26.63 4.00 -3.08
CA ASN A 171 -27.61 4.65 -2.20
C ASN A 171 -27.60 4.11 -0.75
N PRO A 172 -26.48 4.25 0.01
CA PRO A 172 -26.34 3.71 1.36
C PRO A 172 -27.02 4.59 2.43
N ASP A 173 -28.32 4.92 2.23
CA ASP A 173 -29.14 5.80 3.06
C ASP A 173 -29.80 5.08 4.25
N THR A 174 -29.78 3.75 4.27
CA THR A 174 -30.24 2.92 5.40
C THR A 174 -29.08 2.10 5.96
N ILE A 175 -29.21 1.63 7.22
CA ILE A 175 -28.18 0.80 7.86
C ILE A 175 -27.90 -0.46 7.04
N GLU A 176 -28.94 -1.11 6.50
CA GLU A 176 -28.80 -2.32 5.68
C GLU A 176 -27.98 -2.04 4.42
N ARG A 177 -28.31 -0.99 3.69
CA ARG A 177 -27.62 -0.59 2.46
C ARG A 177 -26.20 -0.10 2.76
N PHE A 178 -26.02 0.63 3.86
CA PHE A 178 -24.70 1.05 4.31
C PHE A 178 -23.79 -0.15 4.64
N LEU A 179 -24.30 -1.16 5.33
CA LEU A 179 -23.57 -2.37 5.63
C LEU A 179 -23.31 -3.23 4.38
N PHE A 180 -24.26 -3.31 3.47
CA PHE A 180 -24.07 -3.92 2.14
C PHE A 180 -22.90 -3.25 1.40
N TYR A 181 -22.86 -1.92 1.40
CA TYR A 181 -21.79 -1.13 0.81
C TYR A 181 -20.44 -1.35 1.52
N LEU A 182 -20.40 -1.32 2.86
CA LEU A 182 -19.19 -1.56 3.66
C LEU A 182 -18.61 -2.97 3.45
N ASN A 183 -19.48 -3.97 3.37
CA ASN A 183 -19.09 -5.36 3.13
C ASN A 183 -18.68 -5.63 1.68
N ARG A 184 -18.88 -4.65 0.79
CA ARG A 184 -18.61 -4.78 -0.65
C ARG A 184 -19.40 -5.91 -1.32
N GLU A 185 -20.62 -6.17 -0.83
CA GLU A 185 -21.47 -7.27 -1.30
C GLU A 185 -21.87 -7.09 -2.77
N GLN A 186 -21.86 -5.84 -3.30
CA GLN A 186 -22.05 -5.52 -4.71
C GLN A 186 -21.03 -6.16 -5.66
N TYR A 187 -19.86 -6.57 -5.17
CA TYR A 187 -18.83 -7.24 -5.96
C TYR A 187 -18.88 -8.76 -5.88
N GLY A 188 -19.83 -9.30 -5.11
CA GLY A 188 -19.95 -10.71 -4.80
C GLY A 188 -18.89 -11.20 -3.79
N ASP A 189 -19.11 -12.38 -3.28
CA ASP A 189 -18.16 -13.04 -2.37
C ASP A 189 -17.14 -13.82 -3.20
N VAL A 190 -15.91 -13.33 -3.22
CA VAL A 190 -14.78 -13.94 -3.92
C VAL A 190 -13.88 -14.60 -2.90
N GLY A 191 -13.97 -15.92 -2.76
CA GLY A 191 -13.04 -16.70 -1.93
C GLY A 191 -11.60 -16.64 -2.44
N LEU A 192 -10.65 -16.91 -1.55
CA LEU A 192 -9.23 -17.04 -1.94
C LEU A 192 -9.01 -18.29 -2.81
N PHE A 193 -9.77 -19.34 -2.57
CA PHE A 193 -9.75 -20.61 -3.27
C PHE A 193 -11.18 -21.14 -3.45
N PRO A 194 -11.45 -21.90 -4.54
CA PRO A 194 -10.55 -22.16 -5.69
C PRO A 194 -10.24 -20.90 -6.47
N ARG A 195 -9.18 -20.93 -7.30
CA ARG A 195 -8.87 -19.80 -8.20
C ARG A 195 -9.96 -19.68 -9.27
N ARG A 196 -10.27 -18.45 -9.69
CA ARG A 196 -11.37 -18.15 -10.64
C ARG A 196 -10.98 -18.49 -12.08
N TRP A 197 -10.57 -19.71 -12.27
CA TRP A 197 -10.16 -20.26 -13.57
C TRP A 197 -11.35 -20.51 -14.50
N ASN A 198 -12.53 -20.86 -13.94
CA ASN A 198 -13.76 -21.18 -14.69
C ASN A 198 -13.58 -22.31 -15.72
N ASN A 199 -12.60 -23.20 -15.54
CA ASN A 199 -12.24 -24.29 -16.47
C ASN A 199 -11.98 -23.80 -17.90
N ASP A 200 -11.47 -22.59 -18.08
CA ASP A 200 -11.13 -22.04 -19.39
C ASP A 200 -10.09 -22.94 -20.07
N PRO A 201 -10.36 -23.48 -21.27
CA PRO A 201 -9.46 -24.41 -21.98
C PRO A 201 -8.11 -23.77 -22.37
N LYS A 202 -7.97 -22.47 -22.28
CA LYS A 202 -6.73 -21.71 -22.45
C LYS A 202 -5.64 -22.11 -21.43
N TYR A 203 -6.06 -22.68 -20.30
CA TYR A 203 -5.18 -23.08 -19.20
C TYR A 203 -5.36 -24.56 -18.90
N SER A 204 -4.26 -25.27 -18.67
CA SER A 204 -4.27 -26.72 -18.43
C SER A 204 -4.75 -27.10 -17.02
N SER A 205 -4.67 -26.18 -16.07
CA SER A 205 -5.03 -26.36 -14.66
C SER A 205 -5.22 -25.05 -13.94
N GLU A 206 -5.77 -25.09 -12.70
CA GLU A 206 -5.86 -23.96 -11.78
C GLU A 206 -4.48 -23.35 -11.48
N TRP A 207 -3.43 -24.17 -11.35
CA TRP A 207 -2.07 -23.71 -11.14
C TRP A 207 -1.46 -23.07 -12.40
N ASP A 208 -1.74 -23.58 -13.58
CA ASP A 208 -1.33 -22.97 -14.85
C ASP A 208 -1.99 -21.60 -15.02
N PHE A 209 -3.30 -21.49 -14.71
CA PHE A 209 -4.01 -20.22 -14.67
C PHE A 209 -3.38 -19.24 -13.67
N PHE A 210 -3.09 -19.70 -12.43
CA PHE A 210 -2.47 -18.85 -11.40
C PHE A 210 -1.16 -18.26 -11.89
N TRP A 211 -0.24 -19.08 -12.42
CA TRP A 211 1.07 -18.61 -12.83
C TRP A 211 1.04 -17.78 -14.11
N ARG A 212 0.38 -18.27 -15.17
CA ARG A 212 0.41 -17.62 -16.48
C ARG A 212 -0.47 -16.38 -16.55
N TYR A 213 -1.63 -16.41 -15.89
CA TYR A 213 -2.53 -15.28 -15.93
C TYR A 213 -2.36 -14.37 -14.70
N GLN A 214 -2.59 -14.89 -13.50
CA GLN A 214 -2.64 -14.02 -12.33
C GLN A 214 -1.27 -13.48 -11.90
N VAL A 215 -0.20 -14.28 -12.03
CA VAL A 215 1.16 -13.83 -11.72
C VAL A 215 1.79 -13.13 -12.91
N ASP A 216 1.89 -13.79 -14.06
CA ASP A 216 2.67 -13.26 -15.17
C ASP A 216 1.94 -12.14 -15.92
N HIS A 217 0.70 -12.39 -16.37
CA HIS A 217 -0.05 -11.41 -17.14
C HIS A 217 -0.54 -10.24 -16.27
N MET A 218 -1.07 -10.50 -15.05
CA MET A 218 -1.68 -9.47 -14.21
C MET A 218 -0.70 -8.75 -13.27
N TYR A 219 0.46 -9.32 -12.96
CA TYR A 219 1.42 -8.67 -12.07
C TYR A 219 2.77 -8.40 -12.73
N ASN A 220 3.47 -9.43 -13.24
CA ASN A 220 4.82 -9.26 -13.78
C ASN A 220 4.82 -8.29 -14.98
N ARG A 221 3.83 -8.39 -15.86
CA ARG A 221 3.64 -7.46 -16.98
C ARG A 221 3.48 -6.03 -16.48
N TYR A 222 2.61 -5.77 -15.50
CA TYR A 222 2.42 -4.45 -14.91
C TYR A 222 3.67 -3.92 -14.22
N PHE A 223 4.38 -4.79 -13.49
CA PHE A 223 5.66 -4.44 -12.88
C PHE A 223 6.68 -4.00 -13.94
N LEU A 224 6.79 -4.75 -15.02
CA LEU A 224 7.70 -4.41 -16.12
C LEU A 224 7.28 -3.11 -16.82
N TRP A 225 6.00 -2.83 -16.97
CA TRP A 225 5.55 -1.54 -17.50
C TRP A 225 6.09 -0.35 -16.72
N GLN A 226 6.15 -0.45 -15.39
CA GLN A 226 6.63 0.65 -14.55
C GLN A 226 8.14 0.89 -14.70
N PHE A 227 8.93 -0.16 -14.92
CA PHE A 227 10.38 -0.09 -14.80
C PHE A 227 11.16 -0.43 -16.08
N VAL A 228 10.48 -0.96 -17.09
CA VAL A 228 11.02 -1.20 -18.43
C VAL A 228 10.34 -0.33 -19.47
N GLY A 229 9.01 -0.23 -19.39
CA GLY A 229 8.15 0.58 -20.24
C GLY A 229 7.04 -0.24 -20.91
N GLN A 230 6.03 0.46 -21.39
CA GLN A 230 4.91 -0.10 -22.17
C GLN A 230 4.84 0.57 -23.56
N ASP A 231 4.38 -0.17 -24.55
CA ASP A 231 4.33 0.29 -25.94
C ASP A 231 3.20 1.32 -26.21
N GLY A 232 2.15 1.34 -25.38
CA GLY A 232 1.05 2.29 -25.49
C GLY A 232 0.10 2.25 -24.29
N ASP A 233 -0.86 3.19 -24.25
CA ASP A 233 -1.91 3.26 -23.22
C ASP A 233 -3.20 2.63 -23.77
N TYR A 234 -3.20 1.30 -23.91
CA TYR A 234 -4.33 0.50 -24.36
C TYR A 234 -4.36 -0.85 -23.66
N GLN A 235 -5.53 -1.46 -23.61
CA GLN A 235 -5.71 -2.75 -22.97
C GLN A 235 -4.89 -3.84 -23.71
N GLY A 236 -4.09 -4.60 -22.94
CA GLY A 236 -3.20 -5.62 -23.48
C GLY A 236 -1.85 -5.07 -24.00
N ALA A 237 -1.51 -3.82 -23.69
CA ALA A 237 -0.22 -3.24 -24.05
C ALA A 237 0.95 -4.15 -23.66
N ARG A 238 1.99 -4.18 -24.50
CA ARG A 238 3.16 -5.03 -24.31
C ARG A 238 4.27 -4.27 -23.59
N VAL A 239 5.18 -5.02 -23.01
CA VAL A 239 6.43 -4.44 -22.47
C VAL A 239 7.30 -3.97 -23.63
N ASP A 240 7.77 -2.73 -23.54
CA ASP A 240 8.65 -2.10 -24.55
C ASP A 240 9.94 -1.57 -23.91
N ILE A 241 11.00 -2.31 -24.09
CA ILE A 241 12.32 -1.97 -23.54
C ILE A 241 12.89 -0.64 -24.10
N SER A 242 12.45 -0.21 -25.28
CA SER A 242 12.92 1.04 -25.92
C SER A 242 12.47 2.29 -25.17
N LYS A 243 11.50 2.18 -24.27
CA LYS A 243 10.98 3.31 -23.48
C LYS A 243 11.97 3.74 -22.40
N PHE A 244 12.41 2.81 -21.56
CA PHE A 244 13.27 3.12 -20.42
C PHE A 244 14.58 2.34 -20.44
N TYR A 245 14.85 1.53 -21.47
CA TYR A 245 16.05 0.70 -21.61
C TYR A 245 16.32 -0.19 -20.40
N ALA A 246 15.26 -0.58 -19.67
CA ALA A 246 15.31 -1.30 -18.41
C ALA A 246 16.21 -0.64 -17.32
N LEU A 247 16.62 0.62 -17.47
CA LEU A 247 17.51 1.30 -16.53
C LEU A 247 16.92 1.41 -15.12
N PRO A 248 15.62 1.77 -14.93
CA PRO A 248 15.01 1.76 -13.60
C PRO A 248 15.00 0.37 -12.97
N LEU A 249 14.70 -0.68 -13.77
CA LEU A 249 14.70 -2.07 -13.31
C LEU A 249 16.10 -2.48 -12.83
N LEU A 250 17.14 -2.28 -13.66
CA LEU A 250 18.51 -2.65 -13.34
C LEU A 250 19.04 -1.90 -12.10
N LEU A 251 18.73 -0.60 -12.00
CA LEU A 251 19.11 0.19 -10.83
C LEU A 251 18.41 -0.28 -9.55
N GLY A 252 17.13 -0.64 -9.65
CA GLY A 252 16.37 -1.20 -8.52
C GLY A 252 16.89 -2.56 -8.08
N LEU A 253 17.23 -3.46 -9.01
CA LEU A 253 17.84 -4.76 -8.70
C LEU A 253 19.23 -4.60 -8.07
N PHE A 254 20.05 -3.68 -8.58
CA PHE A 254 21.32 -3.32 -7.95
C PHE A 254 21.09 -2.77 -6.53
N GLY A 255 20.09 -1.90 -6.35
CA GLY A 255 19.71 -1.34 -5.06
C GLY A 255 19.24 -2.42 -4.07
N LEU A 256 18.47 -3.40 -4.51
CA LEU A 256 18.09 -4.57 -3.71
C LEU A 256 19.33 -5.34 -3.24
N ALA A 257 20.21 -5.69 -4.17
CA ALA A 257 21.44 -6.42 -3.84
C ALA A 257 22.34 -5.62 -2.88
N HIS A 258 22.50 -4.33 -3.15
CA HIS A 258 23.24 -3.41 -2.26
C HIS A 258 22.62 -3.32 -0.87
N HIS A 259 21.30 -3.17 -0.77
CA HIS A 259 20.58 -3.09 0.51
C HIS A 259 20.75 -4.40 1.31
N VAL A 260 20.54 -5.55 0.69
CA VAL A 260 20.73 -6.87 1.32
C VAL A 260 22.18 -7.05 1.81
N SER A 261 23.17 -6.58 1.04
CA SER A 261 24.58 -6.68 1.42
C SER A 261 24.95 -5.78 2.61
N LYS A 262 24.27 -4.64 2.79
CA LYS A 262 24.55 -3.63 3.82
C LYS A 262 23.69 -3.77 5.06
N ASP A 263 22.40 -4.01 4.90
CA ASP A 263 21.43 -4.09 6.00
C ASP A 263 20.30 -5.08 5.65
N ARG A 264 20.52 -6.34 5.97
CA ARG A 264 19.57 -7.42 5.71
C ARG A 264 18.23 -7.21 6.44
N ARG A 265 18.25 -6.61 7.64
CA ARG A 265 17.03 -6.41 8.43
C ARG A 265 16.11 -5.39 7.76
N ARG A 266 16.65 -4.21 7.38
CA ARG A 266 15.89 -3.21 6.67
C ARG A 266 15.52 -3.64 5.25
N ALA A 267 16.40 -4.41 4.58
CA ALA A 267 16.08 -5.01 3.28
C ALA A 267 14.87 -5.95 3.36
N LEU A 268 14.78 -6.78 4.43
CA LEU A 268 13.64 -7.66 4.66
C LEU A 268 12.33 -6.86 4.88
N VAL A 269 12.39 -5.72 5.56
CA VAL A 269 11.21 -4.84 5.74
C VAL A 269 10.67 -4.37 4.40
N VAL A 270 11.54 -3.82 3.52
CA VAL A 270 11.13 -3.35 2.19
C VAL A 270 10.66 -4.52 1.32
N PHE A 271 11.32 -5.67 1.43
CA PHE A 271 10.93 -6.89 0.71
C PHE A 271 9.55 -7.40 1.16
N THR A 272 9.26 -7.35 2.46
CA THR A 272 7.94 -7.69 2.99
C THR A 272 6.88 -6.73 2.45
N LEU A 273 7.14 -5.43 2.44
CA LEU A 273 6.23 -4.45 1.84
C LEU A 273 5.98 -4.77 0.36
N PHE A 274 7.03 -5.05 -0.40
CA PHE A 274 6.95 -5.44 -1.81
C PHE A 274 6.09 -6.69 -2.03
N LEU A 275 6.34 -7.76 -1.27
CA LEU A 275 5.59 -9.01 -1.39
C LEU A 275 4.12 -8.85 -0.98
N MET A 276 3.86 -8.18 0.14
CA MET A 276 2.50 -8.03 0.66
C MET A 276 1.63 -7.14 -0.23
N THR A 277 2.20 -6.06 -0.78
CA THR A 277 1.44 -5.15 -1.66
C THR A 277 1.51 -5.53 -3.15
N GLY A 278 2.22 -6.60 -3.49
CA GLY A 278 2.32 -7.19 -4.82
C GLY A 278 1.72 -8.59 -4.88
N TYR A 279 2.51 -9.61 -4.58
CA TYR A 279 2.10 -11.01 -4.73
C TYR A 279 0.95 -11.43 -3.80
N ALA A 280 0.88 -10.92 -2.57
CA ALA A 280 -0.25 -11.21 -1.69
C ALA A 280 -1.56 -10.61 -2.23
N VAL A 281 -1.50 -9.48 -2.93
CA VAL A 281 -2.66 -8.87 -3.60
C VAL A 281 -3.20 -9.79 -4.71
N ILE A 282 -2.32 -10.49 -5.45
CA ILE A 282 -2.74 -11.47 -6.48
C ILE A 282 -3.61 -12.56 -5.85
N VAL A 283 -3.14 -13.09 -4.71
CA VAL A 283 -3.87 -14.13 -3.98
C VAL A 283 -5.20 -13.60 -3.48
N TYR A 284 -5.20 -12.40 -2.89
CA TYR A 284 -6.39 -11.77 -2.32
C TYR A 284 -7.45 -11.44 -3.36
N LEU A 285 -7.06 -10.83 -4.49
CA LEU A 285 -8.01 -10.38 -5.50
C LEU A 285 -8.60 -11.55 -6.32
N ASN A 286 -7.89 -12.66 -6.43
CA ASN A 286 -8.33 -13.84 -7.19
C ASN A 286 -9.02 -13.48 -8.52
N GLN A 287 -8.35 -12.65 -9.34
CA GLN A 287 -8.92 -12.07 -10.57
C GLN A 287 -9.16 -13.15 -11.64
N ASN A 288 -10.32 -13.09 -12.30
CA ASN A 288 -10.65 -13.97 -13.44
C ASN A 288 -10.11 -13.43 -14.77
N ASP A 289 -9.98 -14.27 -15.77
CA ASP A 289 -9.72 -13.91 -17.17
C ASP A 289 -11.06 -13.93 -17.95
N PRO A 290 -11.37 -12.91 -18.80
CA PRO A 290 -10.68 -11.62 -18.91
C PRO A 290 -11.08 -10.60 -17.82
N GLN A 291 -10.27 -9.55 -17.66
CA GLN A 291 -10.63 -8.37 -16.90
C GLN A 291 -11.18 -7.29 -17.83
N PRO A 292 -12.18 -6.48 -17.40
CA PRO A 292 -12.78 -5.44 -18.24
C PRO A 292 -11.85 -4.26 -18.51
N ARG A 293 -10.84 -4.05 -17.65
CA ARG A 293 -9.79 -3.01 -17.79
C ARG A 293 -8.50 -3.47 -17.15
N GLU A 294 -7.40 -2.79 -17.44
CA GLU A 294 -6.12 -2.99 -16.76
C GLU A 294 -6.23 -2.63 -15.28
N ARG A 295 -5.52 -3.37 -14.42
CA ARG A 295 -5.62 -3.23 -12.96
C ARG A 295 -4.26 -3.07 -12.29
N ASP A 296 -3.32 -2.45 -12.98
CA ASP A 296 -1.97 -2.14 -12.45
C ASP A 296 -2.00 -1.31 -11.18
N TYR A 297 -3.02 -0.48 -11.01
CA TYR A 297 -3.27 0.33 -9.82
C TYR A 297 -3.39 -0.49 -8.52
N ALA A 298 -3.82 -1.75 -8.59
CA ALA A 298 -3.94 -2.61 -7.42
C ALA A 298 -2.58 -2.95 -6.79
N TYR A 299 -1.49 -2.81 -7.54
CA TYR A 299 -0.14 -3.21 -7.15
C TYR A 299 0.80 -2.02 -6.89
N THR A 300 0.28 -0.80 -6.85
CA THR A 300 1.07 0.43 -6.68
C THR A 300 1.95 0.43 -5.43
N GLY A 301 1.52 -0.24 -4.35
CA GLY A 301 2.33 -0.39 -3.13
C GLY A 301 3.64 -1.14 -3.38
N SER A 302 3.63 -2.21 -4.21
CA SER A 302 4.84 -2.95 -4.56
C SER A 302 5.76 -2.14 -5.49
N PHE A 303 5.18 -1.36 -6.40
CA PHE A 303 5.94 -0.46 -7.26
C PHE A 303 6.62 0.65 -6.43
N TYR A 304 5.93 1.17 -5.40
CA TYR A 304 6.52 2.08 -4.44
C TYR A 304 7.69 1.43 -3.68
N ALA A 305 7.51 0.22 -3.17
CA ALA A 305 8.58 -0.51 -2.49
C ALA A 305 9.79 -0.75 -3.39
N PHE A 306 9.58 -1.08 -4.68
CA PHE A 306 10.67 -1.22 -5.63
C PHE A 306 11.35 0.12 -5.95
N ALA A 307 10.60 1.22 -6.00
CA ALA A 307 11.17 2.56 -6.19
C ALA A 307 12.11 2.97 -5.05
N LEU A 308 11.89 2.48 -3.82
CA LEU A 308 12.87 2.66 -2.71
C LEU A 308 14.21 2.02 -3.05
N TRP A 309 14.21 0.83 -3.67
CA TRP A 309 15.46 0.19 -4.12
C TRP A 309 16.12 0.94 -5.27
N ILE A 310 15.38 1.60 -6.15
CA ILE A 310 15.97 2.47 -7.16
C ILE A 310 16.74 3.62 -6.48
N GLY A 311 16.15 4.26 -5.45
CA GLY A 311 16.82 5.30 -4.66
C GLY A 311 18.07 4.79 -3.92
N ILE A 312 17.98 3.61 -3.28
CA ILE A 312 19.11 2.96 -2.60
C ILE A 312 20.20 2.57 -3.62
N GLY A 313 19.80 2.13 -4.81
CA GLY A 313 20.71 1.82 -5.91
C GLY A 313 21.49 3.04 -6.39
N ALA A 314 20.79 4.17 -6.56
CA ALA A 314 21.43 5.44 -6.89
C ALA A 314 22.44 5.87 -5.82
N GLN A 315 22.05 5.79 -4.53
CA GLN A 315 22.96 6.07 -3.42
C GLN A 315 24.19 5.13 -3.42
N GLY A 316 23.98 3.84 -3.67
CA GLY A 316 25.04 2.85 -3.77
C GLY A 316 26.04 3.17 -4.90
N LEU A 317 25.54 3.50 -6.09
CA LEU A 317 26.39 3.90 -7.22
C LEU A 317 27.21 5.15 -6.91
N LEU A 318 26.59 6.14 -6.25
CA LEU A 318 27.30 7.36 -5.85
C LEU A 318 28.41 7.06 -4.83
N ALA A 319 28.14 6.17 -3.87
CA ALA A 319 29.13 5.74 -2.91
C ALA A 319 30.30 4.99 -3.58
N TYR A 320 30.05 4.18 -4.61
CA TYR A 320 31.11 3.54 -5.39
C TYR A 320 31.86 4.56 -6.25
N ALA A 321 31.16 5.45 -6.95
CA ALA A 321 31.77 6.49 -7.76
C ALA A 321 32.69 7.40 -6.92
N SER A 322 32.26 7.81 -5.72
CA SER A 322 33.06 8.63 -4.83
C SER A 322 34.34 7.93 -4.35
N ARG A 323 34.36 6.60 -4.25
CA ARG A 323 35.53 5.81 -3.91
C ARG A 323 36.49 5.64 -5.09
N TRP A 324 35.94 5.49 -6.30
CA TRP A 324 36.73 5.32 -7.51
C TRP A 324 37.45 6.61 -7.91
N PHE A 325 36.80 7.76 -7.77
CA PHE A 325 37.36 9.06 -8.09
C PHE A 325 38.17 9.60 -6.90
N LYS A 326 39.22 8.87 -6.49
CA LYS A 326 40.14 9.32 -5.43
C LYS A 326 40.83 10.63 -5.83
N GLY A 327 40.60 11.72 -5.09
CA GLY A 327 41.25 13.02 -5.30
C GLY A 327 40.55 14.15 -4.54
N LYS A 328 41.30 15.26 -4.30
CA LYS A 328 40.77 16.44 -3.56
C LYS A 328 39.55 17.11 -4.24
N ASN A 329 39.29 16.84 -5.53
CA ASN A 329 38.19 17.41 -6.31
C ASN A 329 37.38 16.33 -7.04
N ASN A 330 36.74 15.40 -6.29
CA ASN A 330 35.84 14.41 -6.87
C ASN A 330 34.40 14.92 -7.05
N LEU A 331 34.05 16.08 -6.46
CA LEU A 331 32.71 16.65 -6.47
C LEU A 331 32.11 16.81 -7.88
N PRO A 332 32.81 17.36 -8.90
CA PRO A 332 32.22 17.48 -10.25
C PRO A 332 31.97 16.12 -10.92
N ARG A 333 32.77 15.10 -10.62
CA ARG A 333 32.58 13.75 -11.16
C ARG A 333 31.38 13.04 -10.50
N VAL A 334 31.19 13.19 -9.21
CA VAL A 334 30.02 12.69 -8.49
C VAL A 334 28.76 13.42 -8.97
N ALA A 335 28.83 14.75 -9.16
CA ALA A 335 27.74 15.55 -9.71
C ALA A 335 27.38 15.10 -11.15
N LEU A 336 28.37 14.76 -11.97
CA LEU A 336 28.13 14.20 -13.32
C LEU A 336 27.39 12.87 -13.25
N VAL A 337 27.79 11.93 -12.36
CA VAL A 337 27.10 10.66 -12.18
C VAL A 337 25.65 10.89 -11.76
N LEU A 338 25.40 11.80 -10.82
CA LEU A 338 24.05 12.21 -10.40
C LEU A 338 23.23 12.77 -11.58
N ALA A 339 23.81 13.67 -12.35
CA ALA A 339 23.15 14.27 -13.49
C ALA A 339 22.80 13.22 -14.55
N LEU A 340 23.71 12.30 -14.85
CA LEU A 340 23.46 11.19 -15.78
C LEU A 340 22.34 10.27 -15.30
N LEU A 341 22.33 9.88 -14.00
CA LEU A 341 21.26 9.09 -13.42
C LEU A 341 19.91 9.83 -13.49
N PHE A 342 19.90 11.13 -13.19
CA PHE A 342 18.69 11.96 -13.25
C PHE A 342 18.13 12.06 -14.67
N VAL A 343 18.99 12.31 -15.67
CA VAL A 343 18.58 12.39 -17.07
C VAL A 343 18.13 11.05 -17.60
N ALA A 344 18.89 9.96 -17.31
CA ALA A 344 18.62 8.64 -17.86
C ALA A 344 17.33 8.00 -17.29
N ILE A 345 16.93 8.31 -16.05
CA ILE A 345 15.79 7.67 -15.37
C ILE A 345 14.63 8.65 -15.19
N PRO A 346 14.59 9.53 -14.18
CA PRO A 346 13.37 10.31 -13.94
C PRO A 346 13.03 11.27 -15.09
N MET A 347 14.01 11.91 -15.69
CA MET A 347 13.76 12.85 -16.79
C MET A 347 13.31 12.12 -18.07
N ASN A 348 13.90 10.98 -18.39
CA ASN A 348 13.46 10.15 -19.51
C ASN A 348 12.04 9.62 -19.27
N MET A 349 11.75 9.10 -18.08
CA MET A 349 10.40 8.65 -17.72
C MET A 349 9.39 9.80 -17.81
N PHE A 350 9.74 10.98 -17.31
CA PHE A 350 8.91 12.19 -17.44
C PHE A 350 8.64 12.52 -18.91
N ALA A 351 9.67 12.64 -19.73
CA ALA A 351 9.53 13.02 -21.14
C ALA A 351 8.66 12.04 -21.93
N LYS A 352 8.81 10.72 -21.67
CA LYS A 352 8.04 9.67 -22.37
C LYS A 352 6.58 9.60 -21.94
N ASN A 353 6.27 9.94 -20.67
CA ASN A 353 4.92 9.79 -20.13
C ASN A 353 4.14 11.11 -20.05
N TYR A 354 4.78 12.27 -20.18
CA TYR A 354 4.15 13.57 -19.97
C TYR A 354 2.87 13.77 -20.79
N ARG A 355 2.92 13.47 -22.10
CA ARG A 355 1.77 13.64 -23.00
C ARG A 355 0.61 12.69 -22.65
N MET A 356 0.92 11.46 -22.25
CA MET A 356 -0.09 10.44 -21.90
C MET A 356 -0.82 10.78 -20.59
N HIS A 357 -0.13 11.44 -19.67
CA HIS A 357 -0.66 11.72 -18.34
C HIS A 357 -1.05 13.19 -18.13
N SER A 358 -0.81 14.06 -19.14
CA SER A 358 -1.28 15.43 -19.07
C SER A 358 -2.80 15.49 -19.24
N ARG A 359 -3.46 16.14 -18.28
CA ARG A 359 -4.91 16.44 -18.34
C ARG A 359 -5.17 17.89 -18.77
N ALA A 360 -4.16 18.63 -19.19
CA ALA A 360 -4.31 19.97 -19.72
C ALA A 360 -5.21 19.93 -20.98
N GLY A 361 -6.31 20.67 -20.97
CA GLY A 361 -7.29 20.67 -22.04
C GLY A 361 -8.33 19.54 -21.99
N ASN A 362 -8.34 18.71 -20.94
CA ASN A 362 -9.41 17.73 -20.72
C ASN A 362 -10.55 18.40 -19.94
N PHE A 363 -11.60 18.82 -20.65
CA PHE A 363 -12.75 19.53 -20.10
C PHE A 363 -13.99 18.64 -19.95
N VAL A 364 -13.88 17.32 -20.12
CA VAL A 364 -15.04 16.41 -20.11
C VAL A 364 -15.90 16.60 -18.86
N ALA A 365 -15.30 16.65 -17.66
CA ALA A 365 -16.05 16.87 -16.42
C ALA A 365 -16.74 18.27 -16.38
N TRP A 366 -16.09 19.28 -16.93
CA TRP A 366 -16.66 20.64 -17.03
C TRP A 366 -17.82 20.71 -18.04
N ASP A 367 -17.66 20.04 -19.19
CA ASP A 367 -18.70 20.04 -20.23
C ASP A 367 -19.95 19.26 -19.79
N TYR A 368 -19.79 18.19 -18.99
CA TYR A 368 -20.90 17.45 -18.40
C TYR A 368 -21.59 18.18 -17.25
N SER A 369 -20.95 19.16 -16.62
CA SER A 369 -21.50 19.90 -15.48
C SER A 369 -22.29 21.14 -15.89
N ARG A 370 -22.32 21.46 -17.17
CA ARG A 370 -23.11 22.56 -17.79
C ARG A 370 -24.34 22.02 -18.49
#